data_8816b5fc707f2b9a2482f71b2cd5a43d
#
_entry.id   8816b5fc707f2b9a2482f71b2cd5a43d
#
_cell.length_a   1.000
_cell.length_b   1.000
_cell.length_c   1.000
_cell.angle_alpha   90.00
_cell.angle_beta   90.00
_cell.angle_gamma   90.00
#
_symmetry.space_group_name_H-M   'P 1'
#
loop_
_entity.id
_entity.type
_entity.pdbx_description
1 polymer ?
#
loop_
_entity_poly.entity_id
_entity_poly.type
_entity_poly.pdbx_seq_one_letter_code
_entity_poly.pdbx_strand_id
1 'polypeptide(L)'
;GQVWYNTTTNVVKGLGATATDAWATGGNLNTARSQMGGSGSGETNALGYGGESPGGEHAQTEAYNGTSWTEVNDLNAATRLQCGIGIINTAVLAAGGYQPPGYQSKVESWNGTSWTETTNTNSAKGAGGSAGTSTAGLAFAGVPGGPMATNESWNGSAWTELADLNTGRRNGGSSGVLNTAALYFGGEDPSSTAVTESWNGTSWTEVGDLNTARAELAGIGSSTLALGAGGFAGTYKADVELWNGTSWTETTNIPTAHREYGKGAGLSNTSGVIFGGKT
;
A
#
# COMPACT_ATOMS: atom_id res chain seq x y z
N GLY A 1 -13.77 12.37 7.09
CA GLY A 1 -13.07 11.11 7.32
C GLY A 1 -12.83 10.81 8.77
N GLN A 2 -12.56 9.56 9.08
CA GLN A 2 -12.38 9.08 10.45
C GLN A 2 -11.24 8.07 10.54
N VAL A 3 -10.34 8.18 11.54
CA VAL A 3 -9.26 7.22 11.87
C VAL A 3 -9.54 6.53 13.20
N TRP A 4 -9.09 5.27 13.34
CA TRP A 4 -9.27 4.47 14.54
C TRP A 4 -7.97 3.84 15.02
N TYR A 5 -7.71 3.96 16.29
CA TYR A 5 -6.65 3.29 17.01
C TYR A 5 -7.21 2.35 18.07
N ASN A 6 -6.67 1.14 18.17
CA ASN A 6 -6.97 0.23 19.25
C ASN A 6 -5.69 0.01 20.07
N THR A 7 -5.70 0.46 21.32
CA THR A 7 -4.58 0.31 22.27
C THR A 7 -4.27 -1.14 22.67
N THR A 8 -5.19 -2.07 22.42
CA THR A 8 -5.04 -3.49 22.77
C THR A 8 -4.46 -4.32 21.64
N THR A 9 -4.60 -3.90 20.38
CA THR A 9 -4.26 -4.69 19.20
C THR A 9 -3.27 -4.03 18.26
N ASN A 10 -2.76 -2.83 18.57
CA ASN A 10 -1.80 -2.07 17.74
C ASN A 10 -2.24 -1.89 16.28
N VAL A 11 -3.52 -1.63 16.04
CA VAL A 11 -4.08 -1.43 14.69
C VAL A 11 -4.56 0.00 14.52
N VAL A 12 -4.16 0.64 13.43
CA VAL A 12 -4.67 1.94 13.00
C VAL A 12 -5.54 1.76 11.76
N LYS A 13 -6.64 2.50 11.71
CA LYS A 13 -7.57 2.55 10.57
C LYS A 13 -8.01 3.98 10.35
N GLY A 14 -8.18 4.37 9.11
CA GLY A 14 -8.60 5.71 8.78
C GLY A 14 -9.58 5.79 7.63
N LEU A 15 -10.52 6.68 7.73
CA LEU A 15 -11.40 7.14 6.66
C LEU A 15 -10.92 8.47 6.13
N GLY A 16 -10.84 8.60 4.82
CA GLY A 16 -10.40 9.81 4.16
C GLY A 16 -11.20 11.05 4.56
N ALA A 17 -10.57 12.21 4.43
CA ALA A 17 -11.10 13.49 4.84
C ALA A 17 -12.46 13.82 4.22
N THR A 18 -13.43 14.17 5.06
CA THR A 18 -14.57 14.98 4.68
C THR A 18 -14.12 16.45 4.58
N ALA A 19 -14.99 17.35 4.15
CA ALA A 19 -14.70 18.78 4.05
C ALA A 19 -14.24 19.46 5.39
N THR A 20 -14.04 18.69 6.44
CA THR A 20 -13.55 19.11 7.76
C THR A 20 -12.20 18.52 8.14
N ASP A 21 -11.50 17.85 7.21
CA ASP A 21 -10.15 17.25 7.41
C ASP A 21 -10.00 16.46 8.73
N ALA A 22 -10.96 15.61 9.04
CA ALA A 22 -10.98 14.86 10.28
C ALA A 22 -10.74 13.35 10.04
N TRP A 23 -10.02 12.74 10.95
CA TRP A 23 -9.81 11.30 11.00
C TRP A 23 -10.67 10.65 12.08
N ALA A 24 -11.24 9.49 11.82
CA ALA A 24 -11.95 8.70 12.83
C ALA A 24 -11.65 7.20 12.71
N THR A 25 -11.90 6.48 13.80
CA THR A 25 -11.58 5.05 13.92
C THR A 25 -12.67 4.15 13.33
N GLY A 26 -12.43 3.08 12.51
CA GLY A 26 -13.32 1.99 12.02
C GLY A 26 -13.24 0.72 12.87
N GLY A 27 -13.96 -0.32 12.59
CA GLY A 27 -13.82 -1.63 13.28
C GLY A 27 -12.39 -2.18 13.15
N ASN A 28 -11.90 -2.93 14.14
CA ASN A 28 -10.55 -3.48 14.15
C ASN A 28 -10.42 -4.70 13.24
N LEU A 29 -9.21 -4.96 12.71
CA LEU A 29 -8.86 -6.28 12.20
C LEU A 29 -9.08 -7.34 13.29
N ASN A 30 -9.54 -8.51 12.91
CA ASN A 30 -9.71 -9.62 13.85
C ASN A 30 -8.35 -10.10 14.38
N THR A 31 -7.32 -10.04 13.54
CA THR A 31 -5.94 -10.34 13.93
C THR A 31 -5.04 -9.12 13.68
N ALA A 32 -4.37 -8.63 14.74
CA ALA A 32 -3.44 -7.52 14.65
C ALA A 32 -2.19 -7.92 13.84
N ARG A 33 -1.92 -7.22 12.75
CA ARG A 33 -0.85 -7.52 11.79
C ARG A 33 -0.22 -6.26 11.21
N SER A 34 1.04 -6.34 10.85
CA SER A 34 1.77 -5.34 10.07
C SER A 34 2.28 -5.93 8.76
N GLN A 35 2.86 -5.12 7.90
CA GLN A 35 3.45 -5.54 6.61
C GLN A 35 2.45 -6.29 5.70
N MET A 36 1.20 -5.93 5.80
CA MET A 36 0.10 -6.54 5.04
C MET A 36 0.11 -6.10 3.58
N GLY A 37 -0.53 -6.91 2.73
CA GLY A 37 -1.09 -6.44 1.47
C GLY A 37 -2.42 -5.75 1.71
N GLY A 38 -2.80 -4.82 0.83
CA GLY A 38 -4.07 -4.13 0.94
C GLY A 38 -4.52 -3.50 -0.36
N SER A 39 -5.84 -3.40 -0.56
CA SER A 39 -6.47 -2.77 -1.72
C SER A 39 -7.93 -2.44 -1.42
N GLY A 40 -8.58 -1.70 -2.30
CA GLY A 40 -9.99 -1.34 -2.19
C GLY A 40 -10.31 0.07 -2.67
N SER A 41 -11.60 0.38 -2.74
CA SER A 41 -12.07 1.68 -3.25
C SER A 41 -12.22 2.76 -2.19
N GLY A 42 -12.07 2.41 -0.91
CA GLY A 42 -12.18 3.39 0.17
C GLY A 42 -12.73 2.85 1.49
N GLU A 43 -13.35 3.73 2.21
CA GLU A 43 -13.81 3.59 3.59
C GLU A 43 -14.87 2.51 3.86
N THR A 44 -15.53 2.01 2.82
CA THR A 44 -16.54 0.96 2.93
C THR A 44 -16.19 -0.30 2.15
N ASN A 45 -15.02 -0.31 1.52
CA ASN A 45 -14.63 -1.38 0.62
C ASN A 45 -13.10 -1.54 0.61
N ALA A 46 -12.58 -2.31 1.57
CA ALA A 46 -11.16 -2.64 1.64
C ALA A 46 -10.94 -4.13 1.85
N LEU A 47 -9.78 -4.62 1.42
CA LEU A 47 -9.29 -5.96 1.65
C LEU A 47 -7.88 -5.85 2.24
N GLY A 48 -7.65 -6.50 3.38
CA GLY A 48 -6.35 -6.66 4.00
C GLY A 48 -5.96 -8.13 4.06
N TYR A 49 -4.76 -8.48 3.64
CA TYR A 49 -4.32 -9.87 3.55
C TYR A 49 -2.85 -10.04 3.88
N GLY A 50 -2.49 -11.25 4.30
CA GLY A 50 -1.13 -11.57 4.69
C GLY A 50 -0.63 -10.76 5.87
N GLY A 51 0.66 -10.44 5.87
CA GLY A 51 1.31 -9.66 6.92
C GLY A 51 2.06 -10.50 7.94
N GLU A 52 2.49 -9.85 9.01
CA GLU A 52 3.20 -10.50 10.12
C GLU A 52 2.68 -10.07 11.48
N SER A 53 2.88 -10.93 12.48
CA SER A 53 2.79 -10.65 13.91
C SER A 53 3.97 -11.31 14.64
N PRO A 54 4.11 -11.15 15.97
CA PRO A 54 5.17 -11.85 16.73
C PRO A 54 5.18 -13.38 16.57
N GLY A 55 4.09 -13.97 16.07
CA GLY A 55 3.98 -15.41 15.79
C GLY A 55 4.48 -15.85 14.41
N GLY A 56 4.82 -14.93 13.54
CA GLY A 56 5.28 -15.16 12.16
C GLY A 56 4.39 -14.55 11.10
N GLU A 57 4.59 -14.99 9.86
CA GLU A 57 3.80 -14.56 8.70
C GLU A 57 2.37 -15.14 8.74
N HIS A 58 1.45 -14.42 8.13
CA HIS A 58 0.03 -14.74 8.06
C HIS A 58 -0.45 -14.97 6.62
N ALA A 59 -1.47 -15.84 6.46
CA ALA A 59 -2.22 -16.00 5.23
C ALA A 59 -3.61 -15.33 5.29
N GLN A 60 -4.07 -14.95 6.48
CA GLN A 60 -5.42 -14.44 6.69
C GLN A 60 -5.77 -13.29 5.77
N THR A 61 -6.99 -13.32 5.27
CA THR A 61 -7.60 -12.26 4.49
C THR A 61 -8.84 -11.76 5.20
N GLU A 62 -8.95 -10.45 5.35
CA GLU A 62 -10.11 -9.80 5.95
C GLU A 62 -10.68 -8.73 5.01
N ALA A 63 -12.01 -8.72 4.87
CA ALA A 63 -12.74 -7.72 4.09
C ALA A 63 -13.42 -6.70 5.01
N TYR A 64 -13.30 -5.41 4.69
CA TYR A 64 -13.90 -4.31 5.41
C TYR A 64 -15.14 -3.78 4.70
N ASN A 65 -16.24 -3.60 5.44
CA ASN A 65 -17.53 -3.13 4.92
C ASN A 65 -17.92 -1.70 5.34
N GLY A 66 -16.96 -0.95 5.92
CA GLY A 66 -17.20 0.39 6.46
C GLY A 66 -17.43 0.41 7.98
N THR A 67 -17.71 -0.73 8.59
CA THR A 67 -17.99 -0.83 10.03
C THR A 67 -17.11 -1.87 10.72
N SER A 68 -16.96 -3.04 10.11
CA SER A 68 -16.25 -4.19 10.67
C SER A 68 -15.41 -4.91 9.62
N TRP A 69 -14.39 -5.60 10.10
CA TRP A 69 -13.63 -6.56 9.31
C TRP A 69 -14.22 -7.96 9.50
N THR A 70 -14.32 -8.68 8.42
CA THR A 70 -14.77 -10.07 8.40
C THR A 70 -13.72 -10.93 7.74
N GLU A 71 -13.32 -12.01 8.39
CA GLU A 71 -12.41 -12.99 7.82
C GLU A 71 -13.06 -13.69 6.63
N VAL A 72 -12.32 -13.81 5.54
CA VAL A 72 -12.71 -14.50 4.30
C VAL A 72 -11.64 -15.54 3.95
N ASN A 73 -11.71 -16.17 2.78
CA ASN A 73 -10.75 -17.23 2.43
C ASN A 73 -9.32 -16.69 2.32
N ASP A 74 -8.40 -17.41 2.91
CA ASP A 74 -6.99 -17.06 3.06
C ASP A 74 -6.19 -17.19 1.76
N LEU A 75 -5.05 -16.48 1.69
CA LEU A 75 -3.97 -16.71 0.73
C LEU A 75 -3.53 -18.18 0.78
N ASN A 76 -3.07 -18.72 -0.35
CA ASN A 76 -2.55 -20.09 -0.41
C ASN A 76 -1.27 -20.27 0.43
N ALA A 77 -0.55 -19.19 0.74
CA ALA A 77 0.63 -19.23 1.59
C ALA A 77 0.75 -17.97 2.47
N ALA A 78 1.22 -18.16 3.70
CA ALA A 78 1.54 -17.06 4.61
C ALA A 78 2.65 -16.18 4.01
N THR A 79 2.36 -14.90 3.79
CA THR A 79 3.22 -13.98 3.06
C THR A 79 3.04 -12.56 3.58
N ARG A 80 4.11 -11.78 3.62
CA ARG A 80 4.09 -10.35 3.99
C ARG A 80 4.71 -9.47 2.91
N LEU A 81 4.54 -8.14 2.99
CA LEU A 81 5.17 -7.15 2.11
C LEU A 81 4.77 -7.28 0.63
N GLN A 82 3.58 -7.83 0.32
CA GLN A 82 3.11 -7.92 -1.06
C GLN A 82 2.79 -6.54 -1.65
N CYS A 83 2.97 -6.41 -2.97
CA CYS A 83 2.38 -5.33 -3.76
C CYS A 83 0.90 -5.65 -3.99
N GLY A 84 0.02 -4.87 -3.37
CA GLY A 84 -1.43 -5.05 -3.47
C GLY A 84 -2.02 -4.27 -4.62
N ILE A 85 -2.48 -4.95 -5.69
CA ILE A 85 -2.98 -4.31 -6.91
C ILE A 85 -4.48 -4.55 -7.03
N GLY A 86 -5.25 -3.48 -7.02
CA GLY A 86 -6.70 -3.55 -7.14
C GLY A 86 -7.37 -2.32 -6.54
N ILE A 87 -8.48 -1.93 -7.11
CA ILE A 87 -9.26 -0.75 -6.71
C ILE A 87 -10.61 -1.13 -6.09
N ILE A 88 -10.90 -2.42 -5.94
CA ILE A 88 -12.08 -2.96 -5.27
C ILE A 88 -11.70 -4.21 -4.47
N ASN A 89 -12.41 -4.49 -3.38
CA ASN A 89 -12.10 -5.62 -2.50
C ASN A 89 -12.54 -6.98 -3.05
N THR A 90 -13.14 -7.04 -4.23
CA THR A 90 -13.59 -8.29 -4.88
C THR A 90 -12.72 -8.71 -6.07
N ALA A 91 -11.71 -7.91 -6.45
CA ALA A 91 -10.81 -8.22 -7.55
C ALA A 91 -9.43 -7.61 -7.29
N VAL A 92 -8.50 -8.43 -6.79
CA VAL A 92 -7.19 -8.01 -6.28
C VAL A 92 -6.09 -8.97 -6.74
N LEU A 93 -4.90 -8.44 -6.98
CA LEU A 93 -3.67 -9.24 -7.06
C LEU A 93 -2.79 -8.97 -5.84
N ALA A 94 -2.29 -10.03 -5.24
CA ALA A 94 -1.20 -10.02 -4.27
C ALA A 94 0.08 -10.45 -4.99
N ALA A 95 0.96 -9.50 -5.31
CA ALA A 95 2.14 -9.76 -6.12
C ALA A 95 3.41 -9.74 -5.25
N GLY A 96 4.22 -10.80 -5.36
CA GLY A 96 5.47 -10.95 -4.64
C GLY A 96 5.29 -11.11 -3.14
N GLY A 97 6.12 -10.41 -2.38
CA GLY A 97 6.17 -10.45 -0.92
C GLY A 97 7.31 -11.29 -0.39
N TYR A 98 7.38 -11.39 0.93
CA TYR A 98 8.36 -12.21 1.63
C TYR A 98 7.67 -13.43 2.24
N GLN A 99 8.20 -14.59 1.93
CA GLN A 99 7.85 -15.88 2.51
C GLN A 99 9.17 -16.58 2.90
N PRO A 100 9.38 -16.91 4.17
CA PRO A 100 10.64 -17.56 4.55
C PRO A 100 11.02 -18.74 3.65
N PRO A 101 12.27 -18.80 3.18
CA PRO A 101 13.40 -17.95 3.55
C PRO A 101 13.65 -16.74 2.62
N GLY A 102 12.73 -16.33 1.72
CA GLY A 102 13.06 -15.27 0.76
C GLY A 102 11.88 -14.55 0.11
N TYR A 103 12.22 -13.53 -0.65
CA TYR A 103 11.26 -12.79 -1.47
C TYR A 103 10.78 -13.65 -2.64
N GLN A 104 9.52 -13.46 -3.02
CA GLN A 104 8.82 -14.27 -4.01
C GLN A 104 8.49 -13.46 -5.28
N SER A 105 8.37 -14.16 -6.40
CA SER A 105 7.74 -13.64 -7.61
C SER A 105 6.27 -14.11 -7.77
N LYS A 106 5.79 -14.95 -6.87
CA LYS A 106 4.43 -15.49 -6.90
C LYS A 106 3.39 -14.40 -6.90
N VAL A 107 2.30 -14.63 -7.65
CA VAL A 107 1.15 -13.76 -7.69
C VAL A 107 -0.10 -14.58 -7.45
N GLU A 108 -0.92 -14.13 -6.50
CA GLU A 108 -2.24 -14.68 -6.26
C GLU A 108 -3.32 -13.66 -6.67
N SER A 109 -4.36 -14.15 -7.34
CA SER A 109 -5.53 -13.37 -7.75
C SER A 109 -6.73 -13.69 -6.88
N TRP A 110 -7.34 -12.66 -6.31
CA TRP A 110 -8.60 -12.73 -5.56
C TRP A 110 -9.79 -12.41 -6.45
N ASN A 111 -10.81 -13.25 -6.42
CA ASN A 111 -12.03 -13.10 -7.24
C ASN A 111 -13.27 -12.68 -6.42
N GLY A 112 -13.09 -12.24 -5.17
CA GLY A 112 -14.18 -11.94 -4.23
C GLY A 112 -14.55 -13.12 -3.33
N THR A 113 -14.03 -14.32 -3.60
CA THR A 113 -14.34 -15.54 -2.84
C THR A 113 -13.09 -16.33 -2.48
N SER A 114 -12.14 -16.46 -3.39
CA SER A 114 -10.94 -17.31 -3.21
C SER A 114 -9.71 -16.70 -3.88
N TRP A 115 -8.53 -17.04 -3.36
CA TRP A 115 -7.24 -16.78 -3.99
C TRP A 115 -6.83 -17.92 -4.90
N THR A 116 -6.27 -17.59 -6.05
CA THR A 116 -5.75 -18.55 -7.04
C THR A 116 -4.41 -18.06 -7.56
N GLU A 117 -3.40 -18.93 -7.58
CA GLU A 117 -2.10 -18.60 -8.21
C GLU A 117 -2.30 -18.27 -9.70
N THR A 118 -1.61 -17.23 -10.16
CA THR A 118 -1.59 -16.79 -11.56
C THR A 118 -0.13 -16.60 -12.02
N THR A 119 0.08 -16.00 -13.19
CA THR A 119 1.42 -15.77 -13.75
C THR A 119 2.28 -14.94 -12.81
N ASN A 120 3.45 -15.43 -12.47
CA ASN A 120 4.41 -14.76 -11.58
C ASN A 120 4.99 -13.49 -12.21
N THR A 121 5.40 -12.52 -11.39
CA THR A 121 6.25 -11.40 -11.81
C THR A 121 7.58 -11.91 -12.37
N ASN A 122 8.20 -11.14 -13.27
CA ASN A 122 9.49 -11.54 -13.87
C ASN A 122 10.62 -11.55 -12.83
N SER A 123 10.51 -10.74 -11.78
CA SER A 123 11.46 -10.69 -10.67
C SER A 123 10.77 -10.82 -9.32
N ALA A 124 11.43 -11.53 -8.38
CA ALA A 124 10.98 -11.55 -6.99
C ALA A 124 10.99 -10.11 -6.43
N LYS A 125 9.94 -9.71 -5.72
CA LYS A 125 9.86 -8.38 -5.12
C LYS A 125 8.98 -8.35 -3.86
N GLY A 126 9.25 -7.40 -3.00
CA GLY A 126 8.44 -7.09 -1.82
C GLY A 126 8.78 -5.70 -1.30
N ALA A 127 7.95 -5.17 -0.42
CA ALA A 127 8.11 -3.81 0.13
C ALA A 127 8.13 -2.71 -0.95
N GLY A 128 7.57 -2.99 -2.11
CA GLY A 128 7.43 -2.05 -3.23
C GLY A 128 6.08 -1.35 -3.27
N GLY A 129 5.89 -0.56 -4.33
CA GLY A 129 4.65 0.11 -4.67
C GLY A 129 3.82 -0.63 -5.71
N SER A 130 2.58 -0.19 -5.87
CA SER A 130 1.64 -0.76 -6.82
C SER A 130 0.60 0.27 -7.27
N ALA A 131 0.00 0.04 -8.43
CA ALA A 131 -1.11 0.84 -8.96
C ALA A 131 -1.99 0.01 -9.91
N GLY A 132 -3.20 0.49 -10.19
CA GLY A 132 -4.09 -0.08 -11.20
C GLY A 132 -5.03 -1.15 -10.67
N THR A 133 -5.57 -1.94 -11.59
CA THR A 133 -6.60 -2.96 -11.33
C THR A 133 -6.03 -4.38 -11.42
N SER A 134 -6.80 -5.37 -10.97
CA SER A 134 -6.46 -6.80 -11.08
C SER A 134 -6.28 -7.30 -12.52
N THR A 135 -6.72 -6.54 -13.51
CA THR A 135 -6.57 -6.88 -14.94
C THR A 135 -5.62 -5.95 -15.70
N ALA A 136 -5.22 -4.83 -15.09
CA ALA A 136 -4.28 -3.87 -15.65
C ALA A 136 -3.53 -3.16 -14.50
N GLY A 137 -2.44 -3.74 -14.06
CA GLY A 137 -1.73 -3.33 -12.85
C GLY A 137 -0.26 -3.00 -13.06
N LEU A 138 0.34 -2.39 -12.04
CA LEU A 138 1.76 -2.15 -11.89
C LEU A 138 2.26 -2.70 -10.57
N ALA A 139 3.48 -3.27 -10.58
CA ALA A 139 4.26 -3.56 -9.41
C ALA A 139 5.68 -3.02 -9.61
N PHE A 140 6.14 -2.16 -8.72
CA PHE A 140 7.40 -1.44 -8.90
C PHE A 140 8.16 -1.24 -7.60
N ALA A 141 9.46 -0.92 -7.71
CA ALA A 141 10.35 -0.67 -6.58
C ALA A 141 10.51 -1.89 -5.65
N GLY A 142 11.03 -1.69 -4.44
CA GLY A 142 11.09 -2.70 -3.38
C GLY A 142 12.47 -3.35 -3.23
N VAL A 143 12.47 -4.61 -2.84
CA VAL A 143 13.64 -5.50 -2.62
C VAL A 143 13.36 -6.86 -3.26
N PRO A 144 14.34 -7.77 -3.54
CA PRO A 144 15.54 -8.08 -2.75
C PRO A 144 16.87 -7.51 -3.28
N GLY A 145 17.93 -7.77 -2.53
CA GLY A 145 19.32 -7.47 -2.95
C GLY A 145 19.74 -6.01 -2.76
N GLY A 146 18.88 -5.18 -2.24
CA GLY A 146 18.98 -3.74 -2.09
C GLY A 146 17.72 -3.08 -2.61
N PRO A 147 17.58 -1.76 -2.53
CA PRO A 147 16.46 -1.04 -3.10
C PRO A 147 16.41 -1.20 -4.63
N MET A 148 15.24 -1.60 -5.14
CA MET A 148 15.02 -1.85 -6.57
C MET A 148 14.34 -0.65 -7.23
N ALA A 149 14.65 -0.44 -8.51
CA ALA A 149 13.97 0.53 -9.37
C ALA A 149 12.99 -0.14 -10.37
N THR A 150 12.98 -1.47 -10.45
CA THR A 150 12.22 -2.22 -11.47
C THR A 150 10.74 -1.90 -11.46
N ASN A 151 10.15 -1.87 -12.66
CA ASN A 151 8.74 -1.61 -12.87
C ASN A 151 8.16 -2.64 -13.85
N GLU A 152 7.13 -3.36 -13.42
CA GLU A 152 6.47 -4.38 -14.23
C GLU A 152 4.97 -4.08 -14.37
N SER A 153 4.43 -4.23 -15.57
CA SER A 153 3.02 -4.06 -15.89
C SER A 153 2.34 -5.41 -16.13
N TRP A 154 1.17 -5.57 -15.54
CA TRP A 154 0.26 -6.70 -15.73
C TRP A 154 -0.86 -6.33 -16.72
N ASN A 155 -1.13 -7.21 -17.68
CA ASN A 155 -2.16 -7.01 -18.71
C ASN A 155 -3.37 -7.95 -18.57
N GLY A 156 -3.49 -8.64 -17.44
CA GLY A 156 -4.52 -9.67 -17.20
C GLY A 156 -4.05 -11.11 -17.46
N SER A 157 -2.89 -11.29 -18.11
CA SER A 157 -2.34 -12.63 -18.43
C SER A 157 -0.82 -12.75 -18.28
N ALA A 158 -0.08 -11.67 -18.47
CA ALA A 158 1.38 -11.65 -18.41
C ALA A 158 1.92 -10.36 -17.83
N TRP A 159 3.12 -10.46 -17.23
CA TRP A 159 3.92 -9.33 -16.77
C TRP A 159 4.93 -8.91 -17.84
N THR A 160 5.07 -7.61 -18.02
CA THR A 160 6.03 -7.01 -18.94
C THR A 160 6.85 -5.96 -18.20
N GLU A 161 8.17 -6.03 -18.32
CA GLU A 161 9.08 -5.04 -17.78
C GLU A 161 8.95 -3.71 -18.53
N LEU A 162 8.87 -2.62 -17.79
CA LEU A 162 8.74 -1.26 -18.29
C LEU A 162 9.93 -0.42 -17.86
N ALA A 163 9.94 0.88 -18.19
CA ALA A 163 10.98 1.80 -17.74
C ALA A 163 11.01 1.87 -16.20
N ASP A 164 12.21 1.77 -15.65
CA ASP A 164 12.48 1.79 -14.22
C ASP A 164 12.26 3.17 -13.60
N LEU A 165 12.08 3.21 -12.28
CA LEU A 165 12.16 4.44 -11.48
C LEU A 165 13.55 5.06 -11.63
N ASN A 166 13.64 6.38 -11.47
CA ASN A 166 14.93 7.09 -11.51
C ASN A 166 15.81 6.71 -10.30
N THR A 167 15.19 6.40 -9.16
CA THR A 167 15.91 5.99 -7.95
C THR A 167 15.26 4.75 -7.35
N GLY A 168 16.03 3.67 -7.19
CA GLY A 168 15.59 2.45 -6.53
C GLY A 168 15.28 2.72 -5.06
N ARG A 169 14.08 2.35 -4.61
CA ARG A 169 13.63 2.56 -3.22
C ARG A 169 12.72 1.44 -2.76
N ARG A 170 12.62 1.28 -1.46
CA ARG A 170 11.67 0.38 -0.80
C ARG A 170 10.85 1.11 0.27
N ASN A 171 9.78 0.51 0.73
CA ASN A 171 8.98 1.00 1.85
C ASN A 171 8.38 2.40 1.62
N GLY A 172 8.19 2.80 0.37
CA GLY A 172 7.49 4.04 0.03
C GLY A 172 5.98 3.87 0.02
N GLY A 173 5.26 4.99 0.09
CA GLY A 173 3.84 5.06 -0.21
C GLY A 173 3.61 5.04 -1.73
N SER A 174 2.52 4.43 -2.16
CA SER A 174 2.13 4.42 -3.57
C SER A 174 0.66 4.74 -3.75
N SER A 175 0.32 5.34 -4.88
CA SER A 175 -1.06 5.60 -5.29
C SER A 175 -1.21 5.52 -6.80
N GLY A 176 -2.43 5.25 -7.27
CA GLY A 176 -2.74 5.16 -8.69
C GLY A 176 -3.86 4.17 -8.96
N VAL A 177 -4.87 4.62 -9.67
CA VAL A 177 -6.04 3.81 -10.04
C VAL A 177 -5.89 3.17 -11.42
N LEU A 178 -4.85 3.56 -12.17
CA LEU A 178 -4.53 3.06 -13.50
C LEU A 178 -3.08 2.59 -13.56
N ASN A 179 -2.80 1.59 -14.39
CA ASN A 179 -1.43 1.15 -14.69
C ASN A 179 -0.66 2.13 -15.61
N THR A 180 -1.31 3.17 -16.11
CA THR A 180 -0.69 4.23 -16.92
C THR A 180 -0.44 5.52 -16.14
N ALA A 181 -0.82 5.56 -14.85
CA ALA A 181 -0.67 6.76 -14.03
C ALA A 181 -0.54 6.38 -12.53
N ALA A 182 0.64 6.52 -11.98
CA ALA A 182 0.95 6.18 -10.60
C ALA A 182 1.86 7.22 -9.94
N LEU A 183 1.87 7.25 -8.62
CA LEU A 183 2.87 7.94 -7.80
C LEU A 183 3.59 6.95 -6.90
N TYR A 184 4.87 7.21 -6.65
CA TYR A 184 5.64 6.59 -5.60
C TYR A 184 6.37 7.67 -4.81
N PHE A 185 6.17 7.71 -3.51
CA PHE A 185 6.65 8.81 -2.66
C PHE A 185 7.23 8.31 -1.34
N GLY A 186 8.26 9.04 -0.86
CA GLY A 186 9.03 8.61 0.29
C GLY A 186 9.78 7.31 0.03
N GLY A 187 9.91 6.51 1.08
CA GLY A 187 10.68 5.27 1.07
C GLY A 187 12.11 5.47 1.57
N GLU A 188 12.97 4.49 1.31
CA GLU A 188 14.37 4.53 1.77
C GLU A 188 15.35 3.92 0.77
N ASP A 189 16.56 4.53 0.69
CA ASP A 189 17.78 4.06 0.00
C ASP A 189 19.01 4.88 0.43
N PRO A 190 19.87 4.44 1.32
CA PRO A 190 19.62 3.55 2.48
C PRO A 190 18.84 4.23 3.61
N SER A 191 18.69 5.55 3.57
CA SER A 191 17.95 6.37 4.54
C SER A 191 16.61 6.82 3.97
N SER A 192 15.70 7.23 4.86
CA SER A 192 14.41 7.78 4.45
C SER A 192 14.58 8.98 3.51
N THR A 193 13.75 9.05 2.48
CA THR A 193 13.73 10.12 1.48
C THR A 193 12.36 10.78 1.38
N ALA A 194 12.31 11.99 0.83
CA ALA A 194 11.08 12.71 0.52
C ALA A 194 10.67 12.57 -0.96
N VAL A 195 11.56 12.02 -1.79
CA VAL A 195 11.41 11.98 -3.25
C VAL A 195 10.06 11.40 -3.68
N THR A 196 9.41 12.11 -4.57
CA THR A 196 8.17 11.67 -5.24
C THR A 196 8.42 11.52 -6.74
N GLU A 197 8.11 10.36 -7.28
CA GLU A 197 8.12 10.10 -8.72
C GLU A 197 6.72 9.81 -9.24
N SER A 198 6.40 10.35 -10.43
CA SER A 198 5.14 10.17 -11.15
C SER A 198 5.37 9.34 -12.41
N TRP A 199 4.57 8.31 -12.61
CA TRP A 199 4.49 7.47 -13.80
C TRP A 199 3.43 7.99 -14.76
N ASN A 200 3.77 8.15 -16.04
CA ASN A 200 2.86 8.65 -17.09
C ASN A 200 2.46 7.59 -18.12
N GLY A 201 2.71 6.32 -17.86
CA GLY A 201 2.49 5.20 -18.79
C GLY A 201 3.71 4.84 -19.63
N THR A 202 4.79 5.66 -19.62
CA THR A 202 6.00 5.47 -20.43
C THR A 202 7.28 5.65 -19.63
N SER A 203 7.31 6.62 -18.72
CA SER A 203 8.50 6.95 -17.91
C SER A 203 8.11 7.46 -16.53
N TRP A 204 9.04 7.31 -15.57
CA TRP A 204 8.98 7.95 -14.28
C TRP A 204 9.65 9.32 -14.34
N THR A 205 9.08 10.30 -13.68
CA THR A 205 9.60 11.66 -13.58
C THR A 205 9.49 12.13 -12.14
N GLU A 206 10.58 12.68 -11.59
CA GLU A 206 10.58 13.31 -10.28
C GLU A 206 9.70 14.57 -10.29
N VAL A 207 8.88 14.70 -9.27
CA VAL A 207 7.92 15.81 -9.10
C VAL A 207 8.09 16.42 -7.70
N GLY A 208 7.14 17.21 -7.20
CA GLY A 208 7.25 17.86 -5.89
C GLY A 208 7.37 16.84 -4.75
N ASP A 209 8.36 16.99 -3.90
CA ASP A 209 8.67 16.09 -2.80
C ASP A 209 7.74 16.25 -1.58
N LEU A 210 7.63 15.19 -0.77
CA LEU A 210 7.05 15.27 0.57
C LEU A 210 7.73 16.36 1.41
N ASN A 211 6.99 17.02 2.29
CA ASN A 211 7.57 18.00 3.23
C ASN A 211 8.50 17.33 4.25
N THR A 212 8.25 16.07 4.59
CA THR A 212 9.08 15.30 5.51
C THR A 212 9.54 13.99 4.88
N ALA A 213 10.87 13.77 4.81
CA ALA A 213 11.46 12.51 4.37
C ALA A 213 11.08 11.38 5.32
N ARG A 214 10.43 10.33 4.81
CA ARG A 214 9.97 9.18 5.60
C ARG A 214 9.74 7.92 4.76
N ALA A 215 9.90 6.78 5.39
CA ALA A 215 9.60 5.46 4.84
C ALA A 215 8.43 4.80 5.58
N GLU A 216 8.00 3.63 5.13
CA GLU A 216 6.96 2.83 5.77
C GLU A 216 5.62 3.55 5.95
N LEU A 217 5.31 4.48 5.05
CA LEU A 217 4.08 5.28 5.08
C LEU A 217 2.97 4.62 4.25
N ALA A 218 1.73 4.85 4.67
CA ALA A 218 0.57 4.45 3.90
C ALA A 218 0.33 5.41 2.73
N GLY A 219 0.02 4.85 1.55
CA GLY A 219 -0.40 5.60 0.38
C GLY A 219 -1.80 5.21 -0.08
N ILE A 220 -2.63 6.20 -0.41
CA ILE A 220 -3.95 6.02 -1.03
C ILE A 220 -4.20 7.08 -2.08
N GLY A 221 -5.17 6.83 -2.95
CA GLY A 221 -5.64 7.80 -3.93
C GLY A 221 -5.19 7.52 -5.36
N SER A 222 -5.32 8.53 -6.20
CA SER A 222 -4.89 8.52 -7.60
C SER A 222 -3.50 9.17 -7.77
N SER A 223 -2.98 9.16 -8.99
CA SER A 223 -1.74 9.87 -9.34
C SER A 223 -1.82 11.40 -9.25
N THR A 224 -3.03 11.96 -9.19
CA THR A 224 -3.26 13.41 -9.11
C THR A 224 -3.86 13.85 -7.78
N LEU A 225 -4.44 12.94 -7.01
CA LEU A 225 -5.05 13.19 -5.71
C LEU A 225 -4.67 12.05 -4.76
N ALA A 226 -3.49 12.18 -4.15
CA ALA A 226 -2.95 11.17 -3.24
C ALA A 226 -2.87 11.68 -1.80
N LEU A 227 -2.77 10.74 -0.88
CA LEU A 227 -2.53 11.00 0.53
C LEU A 227 -1.41 10.06 1.01
N GLY A 228 -0.43 10.63 1.71
CA GLY A 228 0.61 9.93 2.44
C GLY A 228 0.43 10.10 3.94
N ALA A 229 0.34 9.01 4.70
CA ALA A 229 0.08 9.07 6.14
C ALA A 229 1.01 8.20 6.96
N GLY A 230 1.38 8.69 8.15
CA GLY A 230 2.26 8.00 9.09
C GLY A 230 3.67 7.81 8.56
N GLY A 231 4.29 6.72 8.94
CA GLY A 231 5.62 6.31 8.50
C GLY A 231 6.70 6.46 9.55
N PHE A 232 7.95 6.38 9.10
CA PHE A 232 9.13 6.41 9.94
C PHE A 232 10.18 7.39 9.41
N ALA A 233 10.67 8.28 10.29
CA ALA A 233 11.77 9.21 10.04
C ALA A 233 12.63 9.32 11.31
N GLY A 234 13.27 8.21 11.70
CA GLY A 234 13.97 8.08 12.98
C GLY A 234 13.02 7.87 14.17
N THR A 235 11.80 8.33 14.07
CA THR A 235 10.68 8.10 15.00
C THR A 235 9.41 7.81 14.21
N TYR A 236 8.42 7.21 14.86
CA TYR A 236 7.10 6.99 14.25
C TYR A 236 6.41 8.33 14.03
N LYS A 237 5.76 8.47 12.88
CA LYS A 237 5.10 9.69 12.45
C LYS A 237 3.58 9.57 12.48
N ALA A 238 2.94 10.69 12.77
CA ALA A 238 1.50 10.88 12.63
C ALA A 238 1.17 11.79 11.43
N ASP A 239 2.18 12.31 10.76
CA ASP A 239 2.06 13.32 9.72
C ASP A 239 1.25 12.80 8.54
N VAL A 240 0.36 13.65 8.03
CA VAL A 240 -0.44 13.39 6.84
C VAL A 240 -0.23 14.51 5.83
N GLU A 241 0.08 14.12 4.61
CA GLU A 241 0.24 15.04 3.50
C GLU A 241 -0.70 14.68 2.36
N LEU A 242 -1.28 15.70 1.74
CA LEU A 242 -2.16 15.60 0.58
C LEU A 242 -1.43 16.08 -0.68
N TRP A 243 -1.49 15.28 -1.73
CA TRP A 243 -1.01 15.60 -3.07
C TRP A 243 -2.13 16.19 -3.92
N ASN A 244 -1.87 17.30 -4.60
CA ASN A 244 -2.84 18.01 -5.45
C ASN A 244 -2.52 17.90 -6.95
N GLY A 245 -1.62 17.02 -7.34
CA GLY A 245 -1.12 16.87 -8.71
C GLY A 245 0.18 17.63 -8.98
N THR A 246 0.65 18.48 -8.04
CA THR A 246 1.84 19.32 -8.21
C THR A 246 2.73 19.37 -6.96
N SER A 247 2.12 19.44 -5.78
CA SER A 247 2.81 19.59 -4.50
C SER A 247 2.10 18.87 -3.37
N TRP A 248 2.85 18.55 -2.32
CA TRP A 248 2.35 18.01 -1.07
C TRP A 248 2.04 19.13 -0.08
N THR A 249 0.96 19.00 0.66
CA THR A 249 0.54 19.93 1.71
C THR A 249 0.18 19.16 2.96
N GLU A 250 0.75 19.54 4.09
CA GLU A 250 0.40 18.98 5.40
C GLU A 250 -1.06 19.27 5.75
N THR A 251 -1.69 18.29 6.40
CA THR A 251 -3.06 18.39 6.89
C THR A 251 -3.18 17.79 8.29
N THR A 252 -4.39 17.58 8.78
CA THR A 252 -4.65 17.01 10.11
C THR A 252 -4.01 15.64 10.26
N ASN A 253 -3.16 15.50 11.26
CA ASN A 253 -2.43 14.26 11.55
C ASN A 253 -3.36 13.14 12.00
N ILE A 254 -2.96 11.90 11.76
CA ILE A 254 -3.61 10.73 12.37
C ILE A 254 -3.44 10.79 13.90
N PRO A 255 -4.43 10.30 14.68
CA PRO A 255 -4.43 10.46 16.15
C PRO A 255 -3.23 9.85 16.86
N THR A 256 -2.59 8.84 16.27
CA THR A 256 -1.46 8.14 16.87
C THR A 256 -0.36 7.94 15.84
N ALA A 257 0.86 8.33 16.21
CA ALA A 257 2.04 8.10 15.39
C ALA A 257 2.31 6.59 15.27
N HIS A 258 2.47 6.12 14.04
CA HIS A 258 2.83 4.74 13.78
C HIS A 258 3.57 4.63 12.45
N ARG A 259 4.27 3.53 12.27
CA ARG A 259 4.83 3.14 10.98
C ARG A 259 4.01 2.01 10.39
N GLU A 260 3.82 2.08 9.10
CA GLU A 260 3.21 1.03 8.34
C GLU A 260 4.09 0.68 7.16
N TYR A 261 4.15 -0.59 6.85
CA TYR A 261 4.59 -1.00 5.53
C TYR A 261 3.38 -0.87 4.58
N GLY A 262 2.85 0.30 4.59
CA GLY A 262 2.00 1.08 3.78
C GLY A 262 0.87 0.42 3.04
N LYS A 263 -0.25 0.13 3.70
CA LYS A 263 -1.41 -0.20 2.89
C LYS A 263 -2.64 0.59 3.35
N GLY A 264 -3.16 1.29 2.38
CA GLY A 264 -4.45 1.93 2.46
C GLY A 264 -5.34 1.43 1.31
N ALA A 265 -6.60 1.77 1.39
CA ALA A 265 -7.58 1.59 0.34
C ALA A 265 -8.31 2.91 0.13
N GLY A 266 -8.39 3.37 -1.10
CA GLY A 266 -9.02 4.64 -1.46
C GLY A 266 -8.62 5.10 -2.85
N LEU A 267 -9.56 5.72 -3.56
CA LEU A 267 -9.37 6.18 -4.95
C LEU A 267 -9.02 7.67 -5.05
N SER A 268 -9.08 8.38 -3.93
CA SER A 268 -8.70 9.81 -3.84
C SER A 268 -8.13 10.13 -2.46
N ASN A 269 -7.55 11.31 -2.31
CA ASN A 269 -7.04 11.81 -1.03
C ASN A 269 -8.13 12.31 -0.06
N THR A 270 -9.40 12.25 -0.43
CA THR A 270 -10.54 12.72 0.37
C THR A 270 -11.36 11.58 0.98
N SER A 271 -11.10 10.34 0.61
CA SER A 271 -11.84 9.17 1.10
C SER A 271 -10.98 7.92 1.03
N GLY A 272 -10.72 7.31 2.17
CA GLY A 272 -9.95 6.07 2.22
C GLY A 272 -9.81 5.52 3.63
N VAL A 273 -9.27 4.32 3.72
CA VAL A 273 -8.97 3.63 4.98
C VAL A 273 -7.50 3.23 5.02
N ILE A 274 -6.87 3.41 6.17
CA ILE A 274 -5.52 2.93 6.47
C ILE A 274 -5.66 1.86 7.56
N PHE A 275 -4.94 0.76 7.44
CA PHE A 275 -5.07 -0.37 8.36
C PHE A 275 -3.76 -1.16 8.52
N GLY A 276 -3.66 -1.88 9.65
CA GLY A 276 -2.44 -2.60 10.03
C GLY A 276 -1.38 -1.67 10.64
N GLY A 277 -0.13 -2.13 10.69
CA GLY A 277 1.01 -1.35 11.16
C GLY A 277 1.43 -1.60 12.60
N LYS A 278 2.45 -0.84 13.03
CA LYS A 278 3.06 -0.88 14.39
C LYS A 278 3.07 0.51 15.02
N THR A 279 2.79 0.57 16.29
CA THR A 279 2.84 1.77 17.16
C THR A 279 4.00 1.69 18.15
#